data_74bfa8cbb815ca602355983b1b0ef6e4
#
_entry.id   74bfa8cbb815ca602355983b1b0ef6e4
#
_cell.length_a   1.000
_cell.length_b   1.000
_cell.length_c   1.000
_cell.angle_alpha   90.00
_cell.angle_beta   90.00
_cell.angle_gamma   90.00
#
_symmetry.space_group_name_H-M   'P 1'
#
loop_
_entity.id
_entity.type
_entity.pdbx_description
1 polymer ?
#
loop_
_entity_poly.entity_id
_entity_poly.type
_entity_poly.pdbx_seq_one_letter_code
_entity_poly.pdbx_strand_id
1 'polypeptide(L)'
;ELTTSTMLGLQMKKVMKRVISACLAFAMILALVTPASVEAATKNESLTLYKGETYTWYLTGVKSLSSASSTKKAVATVKAIKSIKQYTISAKKAGTSVVTIKGKDYYGHTQSLKIKVTVAEPKFDLKLQKLDGNYILISLKNNTKATFDRIAVKYSLKDSSGSELAAKEEKVYRVMSGKTAY
;
A
#
# COMPACT_ATOMS: atom_id res chain seq x y z
N GLU A 1 -39.52 -48.77 57.45
CA GLU A 1 -38.61 -47.68 57.85
C GLU A 1 -37.37 -47.80 57.00
N LEU A 2 -37.18 -46.86 56.09
CA LEU A 2 -35.91 -46.71 55.36
C LEU A 2 -34.89 -46.16 56.33
N THR A 3 -33.82 -46.92 56.56
CA THR A 3 -32.72 -46.49 57.44
C THR A 3 -32.07 -45.27 56.91
N THR A 4 -31.57 -44.39 57.80
CA THR A 4 -30.88 -43.12 57.51
C THR A 4 -29.75 -43.31 56.50
N SER A 5 -29.10 -44.48 56.51
CA SER A 5 -28.03 -44.84 55.56
C SER A 5 -28.50 -44.93 54.10
N THR A 6 -29.73 -45.50 53.89
CA THR A 6 -30.30 -45.63 52.53
C THR A 6 -30.75 -44.25 51.97
N MET A 7 -31.27 -43.37 52.83
CA MET A 7 -31.67 -42.03 52.47
C MET A 7 -30.43 -41.20 52.07
N LEU A 8 -29.30 -41.28 52.81
CA LEU A 8 -28.05 -40.58 52.51
C LEU A 8 -27.43 -41.01 51.16
N GLY A 9 -27.49 -42.36 50.91
CA GLY A 9 -27.02 -42.94 49.65
C GLY A 9 -27.82 -42.46 48.42
N LEU A 10 -29.17 -42.31 48.58
CA LEU A 10 -30.04 -41.80 47.52
C LEU A 10 -29.79 -40.31 47.25
N GLN A 11 -29.56 -39.53 48.28
CA GLN A 11 -29.24 -38.08 48.15
C GLN A 11 -27.88 -37.88 47.50
N MET A 12 -26.86 -38.62 47.88
CA MET A 12 -25.54 -38.57 47.24
C MET A 12 -25.59 -38.95 45.76
N LYS A 13 -26.33 -39.98 45.36
CA LYS A 13 -26.54 -40.36 43.95
C LYS A 13 -27.23 -39.25 43.14
N LYS A 14 -28.22 -38.54 43.74
CA LYS A 14 -28.89 -37.39 43.07
C LYS A 14 -27.96 -36.19 42.90
N VAL A 15 -27.15 -35.88 43.91
CA VAL A 15 -26.16 -34.79 43.83
C VAL A 15 -25.10 -35.10 42.79
N MET A 16 -24.55 -36.31 42.79
CA MET A 16 -23.53 -36.73 41.80
C MET A 16 -24.05 -36.68 40.37
N LYS A 17 -25.30 -37.13 40.10
CA LYS A 17 -25.93 -37.03 38.77
C LYS A 17 -26.06 -35.56 38.32
N ARG A 18 -26.39 -34.62 39.23
CA ARG A 18 -26.49 -33.17 38.90
C ARG A 18 -25.14 -32.56 38.63
N VAL A 19 -24.10 -32.92 39.37
CA VAL A 19 -22.72 -32.43 39.17
C VAL A 19 -22.15 -32.94 37.85
N ILE A 20 -22.35 -34.23 37.52
CA ILE A 20 -21.89 -34.80 36.25
C ILE A 20 -22.62 -34.13 35.06
N SER A 21 -23.93 -33.88 35.17
CA SER A 21 -24.70 -33.19 34.15
C SER A 21 -24.26 -31.75 33.96
N ALA A 22 -23.93 -31.03 35.02
CA ALA A 22 -23.40 -29.66 34.97
C ALA A 22 -22.01 -29.60 34.36
N CYS A 23 -21.13 -30.54 34.69
CA CYS A 23 -19.80 -30.65 34.10
C CYS A 23 -19.83 -31.00 32.61
N LEU A 24 -20.75 -31.88 32.17
CA LEU A 24 -20.94 -32.20 30.76
C LEU A 24 -21.49 -30.99 29.98
N ALA A 25 -22.44 -30.24 30.55
CA ALA A 25 -22.94 -29.01 29.92
C ALA A 25 -21.85 -27.93 29.80
N PHE A 26 -21.00 -27.78 30.81
CA PHE A 26 -19.88 -26.83 30.77
C PHE A 26 -18.79 -27.27 29.78
N ALA A 27 -18.50 -28.56 29.67
CA ALA A 27 -17.57 -29.09 28.67
C ALA A 27 -18.12 -28.93 27.23
N MET A 28 -19.44 -29.08 27.01
CA MET A 28 -20.04 -28.78 25.70
C MET A 28 -20.00 -27.29 25.35
N ILE A 29 -20.16 -26.38 26.30
CA ILE A 29 -20.05 -24.93 26.06
C ILE A 29 -18.61 -24.55 25.72
N LEU A 30 -17.61 -25.17 26.35
CA LEU A 30 -16.19 -24.95 26.00
C LEU A 30 -15.84 -25.52 24.61
N ALA A 31 -16.47 -26.61 24.18
CA ALA A 31 -16.21 -27.20 22.87
C ALA A 31 -16.88 -26.42 21.71
N LEU A 32 -17.85 -25.54 22.01
CA LEU A 32 -18.51 -24.67 21.01
C LEU A 32 -17.84 -23.33 20.83
N VAL A 33 -16.87 -22.97 21.68
CA VAL A 33 -15.97 -21.86 21.42
C VAL A 33 -14.87 -22.35 20.49
N THR A 34 -15.22 -22.62 19.24
CA THR A 34 -14.21 -22.64 18.19
C THR A 34 -13.54 -21.27 18.23
N PRO A 35 -12.19 -21.20 18.35
CA PRO A 35 -11.54 -19.91 18.17
C PRO A 35 -12.01 -19.42 16.81
N ALA A 36 -12.79 -18.33 16.79
CA ALA A 36 -13.11 -17.66 15.55
C ALA A 36 -11.75 -17.47 14.87
N SER A 37 -11.53 -18.14 13.75
CA SER A 37 -10.34 -17.89 12.95
C SER A 37 -10.41 -16.43 12.62
N VAL A 38 -9.58 -15.62 13.30
CA VAL A 38 -9.46 -14.20 13.00
C VAL A 38 -8.90 -14.14 11.60
N GLU A 39 -9.82 -14.03 10.63
CA GLU A 39 -9.46 -13.89 9.23
C GLU A 39 -8.49 -12.73 9.10
N ALA A 40 -7.42 -12.97 8.36
CA ALA A 40 -6.43 -11.94 8.10
C ALA A 40 -7.13 -10.73 7.48
N ALA A 41 -7.24 -9.63 8.23
CA ALA A 41 -7.94 -8.45 7.77
C ALA A 41 -7.23 -7.90 6.52
N THR A 42 -7.98 -7.81 5.42
CA THR A 42 -7.47 -7.26 4.16
C THR A 42 -8.12 -5.92 3.90
N LYS A 43 -7.32 -4.86 3.89
CA LYS A 43 -7.74 -3.53 3.47
C LYS A 43 -7.40 -3.31 2.00
N ASN A 44 -8.35 -2.76 1.24
CA ASN A 44 -8.16 -2.42 -0.17
C ASN A 44 -8.13 -0.90 -0.34
N GLU A 45 -7.16 -0.41 -1.09
CA GLU A 45 -6.97 1.02 -1.39
C GLU A 45 -6.67 1.21 -2.87
N SER A 46 -6.79 2.46 -3.34
CA SER A 46 -6.40 2.86 -4.70
C SER A 46 -5.46 4.06 -4.63
N LEU A 47 -4.44 4.05 -5.46
CA LEU A 47 -3.43 5.09 -5.55
C LEU A 47 -3.14 5.40 -7.02
N THR A 48 -3.17 6.66 -7.39
CA THR A 48 -2.74 7.12 -8.71
C THR A 48 -1.42 7.87 -8.57
N LEU A 49 -0.42 7.45 -9.36
CA LEU A 49 0.90 8.08 -9.45
C LEU A 49 1.21 8.42 -10.90
N TYR A 50 2.04 9.40 -11.12
CA TYR A 50 2.64 9.63 -12.43
C TYR A 50 3.96 8.88 -12.54
N LYS A 51 4.33 8.47 -13.76
CA LYS A 51 5.60 7.82 -14.04
C LYS A 51 6.77 8.66 -13.49
N GLY A 52 7.65 7.99 -12.73
CA GLY A 52 8.77 8.62 -12.02
C GLY A 52 8.46 9.04 -10.58
N GLU A 53 7.18 9.08 -10.18
CA GLU A 53 6.82 9.40 -8.79
C GLU A 53 7.07 8.24 -7.84
N THR A 54 7.26 8.61 -6.58
CA THR A 54 7.33 7.69 -5.45
C THR A 54 6.32 8.07 -4.39
N TYR A 55 5.72 7.06 -3.76
CA TYR A 55 4.80 7.21 -2.65
C TYR A 55 5.35 6.43 -1.46
N THR A 56 5.60 7.12 -0.36
CA THR A 56 6.15 6.53 0.86
C THR A 56 5.17 6.69 2.00
N TRP A 57 4.85 5.58 2.67
CA TRP A 57 3.92 5.58 3.78
C TRP A 57 4.28 4.50 4.81
N TYR A 58 3.54 4.48 5.92
CA TYR A 58 3.72 3.53 7.01
C TYR A 58 2.53 2.57 7.08
N LEU A 59 2.79 1.29 7.33
CA LEU A 59 1.72 0.34 7.62
C LEU A 59 1.33 0.50 9.09
N THR A 60 0.16 1.09 9.32
CA THR A 60 -0.39 1.33 10.65
C THR A 60 -1.12 0.09 11.19
N GLY A 61 -1.31 0.02 12.52
CA GLY A 61 -2.02 -1.09 13.18
C GLY A 61 -1.25 -2.42 13.23
N VAL A 62 0.03 -2.43 12.83
CA VAL A 62 0.87 -3.62 12.88
C VAL A 62 2.05 -3.46 13.84
N LYS A 63 2.43 -4.56 14.48
CA LYS A 63 3.65 -4.67 15.27
C LYS A 63 4.88 -4.74 14.35
N SER A 64 4.78 -5.50 13.25
CA SER A 64 5.89 -5.69 12.31
C SER A 64 5.41 -5.76 10.86
N LEU A 65 6.27 -5.34 9.92
CA LEU A 65 6.06 -5.50 8.49
C LEU A 65 6.76 -6.80 8.04
N SER A 66 6.01 -7.69 7.38
CA SER A 66 6.49 -9.02 6.98
C SER A 66 6.99 -9.03 5.54
N SER A 67 6.18 -8.56 4.59
CA SER A 67 6.49 -8.59 3.16
C SER A 67 5.81 -7.47 2.39
N ALA A 68 6.36 -7.15 1.22
CA ALA A 68 5.75 -6.29 0.23
C ALA A 68 6.04 -6.85 -1.16
N SER A 69 5.04 -6.86 -2.02
CA SER A 69 5.14 -7.38 -3.38
C SER A 69 4.29 -6.56 -4.37
N SER A 70 4.62 -6.66 -5.65
CA SER A 70 3.88 -6.03 -6.74
C SER A 70 3.60 -7.07 -7.82
N THR A 71 2.37 -7.10 -8.34
CA THR A 71 1.96 -8.05 -9.39
C THR A 71 2.60 -7.74 -10.74
N LYS A 72 2.88 -6.45 -11.01
CA LYS A 72 3.53 -6.00 -12.26
C LYS A 72 4.67 -5.04 -11.92
N LYS A 73 5.86 -5.59 -11.64
CA LYS A 73 7.06 -4.82 -11.29
C LYS A 73 7.51 -3.85 -12.37
N ALA A 74 7.18 -4.11 -13.65
CA ALA A 74 7.44 -3.18 -14.75
C ALA A 74 6.59 -1.90 -14.64
N VAL A 75 5.40 -1.96 -14.04
CA VAL A 75 4.49 -0.81 -13.85
C VAL A 75 4.83 -0.09 -12.55
N ALA A 76 4.87 -0.81 -11.44
CA ALA A 76 5.20 -0.26 -10.13
C ALA A 76 6.00 -1.26 -9.29
N THR A 77 6.99 -0.78 -8.56
CA THR A 77 7.73 -1.58 -7.59
C THR A 77 7.42 -1.13 -6.18
N VAL A 78 7.61 -2.00 -5.20
CA VAL A 78 7.49 -1.66 -3.78
C VAL A 78 8.74 -2.11 -3.05
N LYS A 79 9.25 -1.24 -2.18
CA LYS A 79 10.34 -1.51 -1.23
C LYS A 79 9.82 -1.32 0.18
N ALA A 80 10.12 -2.26 1.08
CA ALA A 80 9.72 -2.21 2.47
C ALA A 80 10.94 -2.02 3.37
N ILE A 81 10.84 -1.14 4.36
CA ILE A 81 11.80 -0.95 5.44
C ILE A 81 11.13 -1.47 6.72
N LYS A 82 11.46 -2.73 7.06
CA LYS A 82 10.76 -3.48 8.12
C LYS A 82 10.95 -2.86 9.51
N SER A 83 12.13 -2.33 9.80
CA SER A 83 12.48 -1.73 11.10
C SER A 83 11.56 -0.58 11.51
N ILE A 84 11.12 0.22 10.56
CA ILE A 84 10.25 1.37 10.77
C ILE A 84 8.84 1.19 10.20
N LYS A 85 8.50 0.00 9.74
CA LYS A 85 7.19 -0.35 9.14
C LYS A 85 6.80 0.53 7.95
N GLN A 86 7.79 1.04 7.21
CA GLN A 86 7.64 1.92 6.07
C GLN A 86 7.66 1.13 4.76
N TYR A 87 6.89 1.58 3.78
CA TYR A 87 6.98 1.10 2.41
C TYR A 87 7.02 2.26 1.42
N THR A 88 7.73 2.05 0.32
CA THR A 88 7.84 3.01 -0.78
C THR A 88 7.42 2.33 -2.07
N ILE A 89 6.42 2.89 -2.75
CA ILE A 89 5.96 2.46 -4.07
C ILE A 89 6.58 3.40 -5.10
N SER A 90 7.23 2.85 -6.14
CA SER A 90 7.84 3.63 -7.22
C SER A 90 7.13 3.32 -8.54
N ALA A 91 6.58 4.35 -9.17
CA ALA A 91 5.89 4.30 -10.45
C ALA A 91 6.90 4.28 -11.61
N LYS A 92 6.92 3.23 -12.43
CA LYS A 92 7.94 3.03 -13.47
C LYS A 92 7.41 3.19 -14.90
N LYS A 93 6.24 2.63 -15.19
CA LYS A 93 5.65 2.65 -16.54
C LYS A 93 4.14 2.79 -16.41
N ALA A 94 3.52 3.49 -17.34
CA ALA A 94 2.05 3.61 -17.39
C ALA A 94 1.36 2.25 -17.39
N GLY A 95 0.27 2.15 -16.65
CA GLY A 95 -0.50 0.92 -16.48
C GLY A 95 -1.03 0.75 -15.06
N THR A 96 -1.50 -0.45 -14.75
CA THR A 96 -2.05 -0.78 -13.42
C THR A 96 -1.34 -1.99 -12.84
N SER A 97 -1.00 -1.92 -11.55
CA SER A 97 -0.44 -3.00 -10.75
C SER A 97 -1.12 -3.08 -9.40
N VAL A 98 -1.16 -4.24 -8.78
CA VAL A 98 -1.59 -4.39 -7.39
C VAL A 98 -0.35 -4.59 -6.53
N VAL A 99 -0.18 -3.70 -5.56
CA VAL A 99 0.83 -3.82 -4.52
C VAL A 99 0.18 -4.43 -3.29
N THR A 100 0.80 -5.47 -2.74
CA THR A 100 0.35 -6.13 -1.50
C THR A 100 1.41 -5.98 -0.44
N ILE A 101 1.03 -5.43 0.70
CA ILE A 101 1.89 -5.24 1.87
C ILE A 101 1.29 -6.04 3.01
N LYS A 102 2.11 -6.87 3.69
CA LYS A 102 1.67 -7.71 4.79
C LYS A 102 2.45 -7.36 6.05
N GLY A 103 1.75 -7.38 7.17
CA GLY A 103 2.32 -7.20 8.50
C GLY A 103 1.66 -8.13 9.52
N LYS A 104 2.20 -8.17 10.74
CA LYS A 104 1.57 -8.85 11.88
C LYS A 104 1.15 -7.80 12.91
N ASP A 105 -0.06 -7.91 13.42
CA ASP A 105 -0.54 -7.08 14.52
C ASP A 105 0.11 -7.48 15.87
N TYR A 106 -0.31 -6.84 16.95
CA TYR A 106 0.23 -7.11 18.30
C TYR A 106 -0.19 -8.48 18.84
N TYR A 107 -1.20 -9.11 18.26
CA TYR A 107 -1.70 -10.46 18.61
C TYR A 107 -1.13 -11.56 17.72
N GLY A 108 -0.31 -11.20 16.71
CA GLY A 108 0.31 -12.14 15.79
C GLY A 108 -0.53 -12.46 14.55
N HIS A 109 -1.72 -11.87 14.38
CA HIS A 109 -2.55 -12.07 13.20
C HIS A 109 -1.96 -11.35 11.99
N THR A 110 -2.16 -11.91 10.81
CA THR A 110 -1.70 -11.31 9.57
C THR A 110 -2.67 -10.20 9.13
N GLN A 111 -2.14 -9.00 8.95
CA GLN A 111 -2.83 -7.87 8.33
C GLN A 111 -2.32 -7.71 6.90
N SER A 112 -3.20 -7.43 5.96
CA SER A 112 -2.86 -7.26 4.54
C SER A 112 -3.44 -5.96 4.00
N LEU A 113 -2.60 -5.16 3.35
CA LEU A 113 -3.00 -3.97 2.60
C LEU A 113 -2.76 -4.23 1.12
N LYS A 114 -3.83 -4.19 0.32
CA LYS A 114 -3.77 -4.28 -1.14
C LYS A 114 -4.04 -2.90 -1.73
N ILE A 115 -3.11 -2.38 -2.52
CA ILE A 115 -3.21 -1.08 -3.16
C ILE A 115 -3.25 -1.28 -4.67
N LYS A 116 -4.36 -0.90 -5.30
CA LYS A 116 -4.45 -0.79 -6.76
C LYS A 116 -3.72 0.47 -7.20
N VAL A 117 -2.50 0.30 -7.73
CA VAL A 117 -1.66 1.41 -8.20
C VAL A 117 -1.92 1.62 -9.68
N THR A 118 -2.41 2.79 -10.05
CA THR A 118 -2.53 3.25 -11.43
C THR A 118 -1.42 4.23 -11.72
N VAL A 119 -0.56 3.91 -12.69
CA VAL A 119 0.52 4.79 -13.14
C VAL A 119 0.10 5.45 -14.45
N ALA A 120 0.05 6.79 -14.45
CA ALA A 120 -0.24 7.60 -15.61
C ALA A 120 1.04 8.23 -16.19
N GLU A 121 1.08 8.47 -17.50
CA GLU A 121 2.13 9.32 -18.09
C GLU A 121 1.86 10.78 -17.72
N PRO A 122 2.89 11.52 -17.28
CA PRO A 122 2.74 12.95 -17.03
C PRO A 122 2.54 13.71 -18.36
N LYS A 123 1.67 14.71 -18.36
CA LYS A 123 1.40 15.55 -19.52
C LYS A 123 2.00 16.92 -19.32
N PHE A 124 2.98 17.27 -20.15
CA PHE A 124 3.60 18.57 -20.20
C PHE A 124 3.47 19.16 -21.60
N ASP A 125 3.21 20.48 -21.66
CA ASP A 125 3.31 21.24 -22.90
C ASP A 125 4.62 22.03 -22.88
N LEU A 126 5.47 21.74 -23.85
CA LEU A 126 6.72 22.47 -24.10
C LEU A 126 6.51 23.40 -25.28
N LYS A 127 6.86 24.68 -25.14
CA LYS A 127 6.80 25.65 -26.23
C LYS A 127 8.07 26.47 -26.27
N LEU A 128 8.64 26.59 -27.46
CA LEU A 128 9.66 27.59 -27.74
C LEU A 128 8.99 28.97 -27.72
N GLN A 129 9.43 29.85 -26.84
CA GLN A 129 8.91 31.23 -26.71
C GLN A 129 9.76 32.21 -27.47
N LYS A 130 11.08 32.08 -27.40
CA LYS A 130 12.02 32.95 -28.08
C LYS A 130 13.31 32.19 -28.41
N LEU A 131 13.85 32.47 -29.58
CA LEU A 131 15.19 32.10 -29.98
C LEU A 131 15.94 33.39 -30.30
N ASP A 132 16.98 33.70 -29.52
CA ASP A 132 17.85 34.81 -29.72
C ASP A 132 19.28 34.25 -29.83
N GLY A 133 20.17 34.85 -30.62
CA GLY A 133 21.47 34.28 -30.93
C GLY A 133 22.24 33.69 -29.74
N ASN A 134 21.98 34.18 -28.54
CA ASN A 134 22.67 33.77 -27.31
C ASN A 134 21.85 32.93 -26.35
N TYR A 135 20.53 32.85 -26.51
CA TYR A 135 19.68 32.05 -25.58
C TYR A 135 18.40 31.53 -26.23
N ILE A 136 17.89 30.48 -25.64
CA ILE A 136 16.61 29.85 -25.99
C ILE A 136 15.69 29.97 -24.79
N LEU A 137 14.51 30.54 -24.97
CA LEU A 137 13.47 30.56 -23.95
C LEU A 137 12.41 29.48 -24.25
N ILE A 138 12.28 28.53 -23.37
CA ILE A 138 11.30 27.44 -23.46
C ILE A 138 10.32 27.55 -22.28
N SER A 139 9.04 27.53 -22.56
CA SER A 139 8.04 27.38 -21.50
C SER A 139 7.64 25.92 -21.34
N LEU A 140 7.52 25.48 -20.06
CA LEU A 140 7.08 24.14 -19.65
C LEU A 140 5.80 24.27 -18.82
N LYS A 141 4.66 23.91 -19.39
CA LYS A 141 3.39 23.87 -18.67
C LYS A 141 3.12 22.47 -18.14
N ASN A 142 2.88 22.36 -16.84
CA ASN A 142 2.49 21.11 -16.20
C ASN A 142 0.95 20.94 -16.24
N ASN A 143 0.45 20.08 -17.11
CA ASN A 143 -0.99 19.77 -17.24
C ASN A 143 -1.43 18.61 -16.36
N THR A 144 -0.61 18.18 -15.38
CA THR A 144 -0.96 17.13 -14.43
C THR A 144 -1.51 17.72 -13.13
N LYS A 145 -2.11 16.86 -12.29
CA LYS A 145 -2.54 17.23 -10.94
C LYS A 145 -1.43 17.12 -9.89
N ALA A 146 -0.22 16.70 -10.29
CA ALA A 146 0.93 16.56 -9.40
C ALA A 146 1.92 17.71 -9.56
N THR A 147 2.64 18.00 -8.49
CA THR A 147 3.82 18.87 -8.50
C THR A 147 5.06 18.01 -8.63
N PHE A 148 5.99 18.39 -9.50
CA PHE A 148 7.24 17.69 -9.71
C PHE A 148 8.40 18.54 -9.14
N ASP A 149 9.19 17.92 -8.27
CA ASP A 149 10.35 18.62 -7.68
C ASP A 149 11.42 18.94 -8.73
N ARG A 150 11.54 18.08 -9.75
CA ARG A 150 12.50 18.25 -10.83
C ARG A 150 12.02 17.54 -12.09
N ILE A 151 12.09 18.23 -13.22
CA ILE A 151 11.87 17.71 -14.58
C ILE A 151 13.14 17.97 -15.38
N ALA A 152 13.65 16.94 -16.07
CA ALA A 152 14.72 17.09 -17.04
C ALA A 152 14.11 17.35 -18.43
N VAL A 153 14.42 18.48 -19.03
CA VAL A 153 14.01 18.84 -20.38
C VAL A 153 15.21 18.64 -21.31
N LYS A 154 15.06 17.71 -22.25
CA LYS A 154 16.06 17.47 -23.30
C LYS A 154 15.60 18.14 -24.58
N TYR A 155 16.49 18.89 -25.21
CA TYR A 155 16.24 19.51 -26.50
C TYR A 155 17.49 19.44 -27.38
N SER A 156 17.26 19.47 -28.69
CA SER A 156 18.32 19.57 -29.67
C SER A 156 18.00 20.68 -30.66
N LEU A 157 19.03 21.39 -31.07
CA LEU A 157 18.98 22.33 -32.18
C LEU A 157 19.41 21.58 -33.42
N LYS A 158 18.68 21.79 -34.51
CA LYS A 158 18.98 21.22 -35.83
C LYS A 158 19.01 22.33 -36.87
N ASP A 159 19.85 22.16 -37.85
CA ASP A 159 19.86 23.02 -39.04
C ASP A 159 18.70 22.70 -39.99
N SER A 160 18.62 23.43 -41.11
CA SER A 160 17.59 23.24 -42.13
C SER A 160 17.67 21.88 -42.84
N SER A 161 18.81 21.18 -42.77
CA SER A 161 19.00 19.84 -43.30
C SER A 161 18.58 18.74 -42.32
N GLY A 162 18.27 19.10 -41.03
CA GLY A 162 17.94 18.20 -39.96
C GLY A 162 19.15 17.68 -39.17
N SER A 163 20.38 18.16 -39.51
CA SER A 163 21.59 17.79 -38.78
C SER A 163 21.62 18.44 -37.40
N GLU A 164 22.00 17.70 -36.37
CA GLU A 164 22.03 18.19 -34.98
C GLU A 164 23.25 19.14 -34.81
N LEU A 165 22.94 20.39 -34.43
CA LEU A 165 23.94 21.41 -34.13
C LEU A 165 24.36 21.41 -32.68
N ALA A 166 23.41 21.14 -31.77
CA ALA A 166 23.62 21.05 -30.33
C ALA A 166 22.51 20.25 -29.66
N ALA A 167 22.84 19.53 -28.59
CA ALA A 167 21.89 18.89 -27.70
C ALA A 167 22.19 19.30 -26.26
N LYS A 168 21.14 19.57 -25.48
CA LYS A 168 21.26 19.95 -24.07
C LYS A 168 20.18 19.29 -23.22
N GLU A 169 20.50 19.12 -21.94
CA GLU A 169 19.55 18.74 -20.90
C GLU A 169 19.55 19.82 -19.82
N GLU A 170 18.38 20.41 -19.59
CA GLU A 170 18.17 21.39 -18.52
C GLU A 170 17.23 20.82 -17.46
N LYS A 171 17.45 21.22 -16.20
CA LYS A 171 16.64 20.78 -15.07
C LYS A 171 15.75 21.91 -14.60
N VAL A 172 14.44 21.70 -14.70
CA VAL A 172 13.43 22.64 -14.20
C VAL A 172 12.96 22.12 -12.83
N TYR A 173 13.01 23.00 -11.83
CA TYR A 173 12.68 22.66 -10.46
C TYR A 173 11.31 23.19 -10.05
N ARG A 174 10.62 22.46 -9.14
CA ARG A 174 9.33 22.84 -8.52
C ARG A 174 8.26 23.19 -9.56
N VAL A 175 8.06 22.30 -10.52
CA VAL A 175 7.05 22.47 -11.58
C VAL A 175 5.67 22.15 -11.01
N MET A 176 4.99 23.17 -10.51
CA MET A 176 3.68 23.02 -9.83
C MET A 176 2.57 22.61 -10.78
N SER A 177 1.58 21.89 -10.26
CA SER A 177 0.36 21.49 -10.97
C SER A 177 -0.32 22.71 -11.64
N GLY A 178 -0.65 22.59 -12.92
CA GLY A 178 -1.35 23.62 -13.70
C GLY A 178 -0.55 24.90 -13.98
N LYS A 179 0.72 24.99 -13.54
CA LYS A 179 1.58 26.18 -13.73
C LYS A 179 2.55 26.02 -14.89
N THR A 180 3.06 27.16 -15.36
CA THR A 180 4.10 27.24 -16.38
C THR A 180 5.40 27.67 -15.72
N ALA A 181 6.49 27.01 -16.06
CA ALA A 181 7.88 27.42 -15.75
C ALA A 181 8.57 27.90 -17.05
N TYR A 182 9.60 28.72 -16.91
CA TYR A 182 10.37 29.29 -18.00
C TYR A 182 11.87 29.01 -17.78
#